data_9a97f447f4cac783a15ed15134da2485
#
_entry.id   9a97f447f4cac783a15ed15134da2485
#
_cell.length_a   1.000
_cell.length_b   1.000
_cell.length_c   1.000
_cell.angle_alpha   90.00
_cell.angle_beta   90.00
_cell.angle_gamma   90.00
#
_symmetry.space_group_name_H-M   'P 1'
#
loop_
_entity.id
_entity.type
_entity.pdbx_description
1 polymer ?
#
loop_
_entity_poly.entity_id
_entity_poly.type
_entity_poly.pdbx_seq_one_letter_code
_entity_poly.pdbx_strand_id
1 'polypeptide(L)'
;MKIYLKGKSNIFEEIVDQYKQYILLGFLQNGDKLPSCRNLAKDLGINPNTVSRAYTELEKQGYITNIPKKGVYVSFNSSNDETNEIKETLLNFYNNGVSKKELLNLIDEIYGGDNND
;
A
#
# COMPACT_ATOMS: atom_id res chain seq x y z
N MET A 1 9.30 2.34 8.91
CA MET A 1 9.18 2.51 7.47
C MET A 1 9.07 3.98 7.13
N LYS A 2 10.00 4.46 6.38
CA LYS A 2 10.03 5.88 6.07
C LYS A 2 9.41 6.18 4.75
N ILE A 3 8.81 7.37 4.66
CA ILE A 3 8.26 7.87 3.42
C ILE A 3 9.29 8.76 2.77
N TYR A 4 9.53 8.54 1.50
CA TYR A 4 10.48 9.35 0.73
C TYR A 4 9.74 10.03 -0.41
N LEU A 5 9.75 11.37 -0.42
CA LEU A 5 9.08 12.11 -1.47
C LEU A 5 9.98 12.18 -2.69
N LYS A 6 9.49 11.66 -3.80
CA LYS A 6 10.30 11.57 -5.02
C LYS A 6 9.97 12.65 -6.03
N GLY A 7 8.89 13.38 -5.81
CA GLY A 7 8.52 14.46 -6.72
C GLY A 7 7.98 14.02 -8.05
N LYS A 8 7.60 12.74 -8.18
CA LYS A 8 7.09 12.22 -9.44
C LYS A 8 5.58 12.31 -9.58
N SER A 9 4.90 12.39 -8.47
CA SER A 9 3.45 12.58 -8.46
C SER A 9 3.18 13.55 -7.33
N ASN A 10 1.91 13.85 -7.07
CA ASN A 10 1.69 14.79 -5.98
C ASN A 10 1.97 14.09 -4.65
N ILE A 11 2.26 14.91 -3.64
CA ILE A 11 2.73 14.41 -2.35
C ILE A 11 1.71 13.48 -1.72
N PHE A 12 0.43 13.85 -1.82
CA PHE A 12 -0.66 13.05 -1.29
C PHE A 12 -0.60 11.62 -1.84
N GLU A 13 -0.48 11.50 -3.15
CA GLU A 13 -0.44 10.19 -3.78
C GLU A 13 0.81 9.41 -3.40
N GLU A 14 1.94 10.09 -3.28
CA GLU A 14 3.17 9.41 -2.89
C GLU A 14 3.06 8.78 -1.50
N ILE A 15 2.46 9.51 -0.56
CA ILE A 15 2.28 8.99 0.79
C ILE A 15 1.36 7.78 0.77
N VAL A 16 0.22 7.90 0.09
CA VAL A 16 -0.73 6.80 0.03
C VAL A 16 -0.09 5.58 -0.59
N ASP A 17 0.58 5.74 -1.73
CA ASP A 17 1.16 4.61 -2.45
C ASP A 17 2.25 3.92 -1.66
N GLN A 18 3.11 4.68 -1.00
CA GLN A 18 4.21 4.07 -0.26
C GLN A 18 3.71 3.28 0.94
N TYR A 19 2.77 3.82 1.69
CA TYR A 19 2.21 3.07 2.81
C TYR A 19 1.45 1.84 2.34
N LYS A 20 0.70 1.96 1.26
CA LYS A 20 0.01 0.79 0.72
C LYS A 20 1.01 -0.31 0.37
N GLN A 21 2.12 0.05 -0.25
CA GLN A 21 3.13 -0.94 -0.60
C GLN A 21 3.75 -1.59 0.63
N TYR A 22 4.09 -0.79 1.63
CA TYR A 22 4.66 -1.35 2.86
C TYR A 22 3.69 -2.34 3.51
N ILE A 23 2.40 -2.01 3.50
CA ILE A 23 1.41 -2.88 4.12
C ILE A 23 1.19 -4.13 3.28
N LEU A 24 1.05 -3.96 1.98
CA LEU A 24 0.79 -5.09 1.10
C LEU A 24 1.97 -6.07 1.05
N LEU A 25 3.19 -5.55 1.16
CA LEU A 25 4.37 -6.40 1.13
C LEU A 25 4.71 -6.99 2.50
N GLY A 26 3.95 -6.61 3.53
CA GLY A 26 4.17 -7.18 4.86
C GLY A 26 5.22 -6.49 5.69
N PHE A 27 5.79 -5.39 5.21
CA PHE A 27 6.75 -4.63 6.02
C PHE A 27 6.07 -3.91 7.18
N LEU A 28 4.82 -3.50 6.98
CA LEU A 28 3.99 -2.97 8.04
C LEU A 28 2.85 -3.97 8.24
N GLN A 29 2.65 -4.37 9.48
CA GLN A 29 1.67 -5.40 9.81
C GLN A 29 0.57 -4.83 10.68
N ASN A 30 -0.54 -5.55 10.75
CA ASN A 30 -1.65 -5.13 11.60
C ASN A 30 -1.17 -4.86 13.01
N GLY A 31 -1.62 -3.74 13.55
CA GLY A 31 -1.20 -3.33 14.88
C GLY A 31 0.00 -2.41 14.90
N ASP A 32 0.73 -2.33 13.81
CA ASP A 32 1.86 -1.40 13.75
C ASP A 32 1.35 0.03 13.76
N LYS A 33 2.03 0.88 14.49
CA LYS A 33 1.63 2.27 14.64
C LYS A 33 2.32 3.13 13.61
N LEU A 34 1.56 3.99 12.97
CA LEU A 34 2.11 4.98 12.04
C LEU A 34 2.39 6.28 12.79
N PRO A 35 3.28 7.10 12.27
CA PRO A 35 3.50 8.42 12.90
C PRO A 35 2.23 9.25 12.78
N SER A 36 2.06 10.19 13.72
CA SER A 36 0.93 11.10 13.63
C SER A 36 1.06 11.97 12.40
N CYS A 37 -0.06 12.54 11.95
CA CYS A 37 -0.02 13.44 10.80
C CYS A 37 0.95 14.59 11.03
N ARG A 38 0.95 15.12 12.24
CA ARG A 38 1.83 16.23 12.56
C ARG A 38 3.30 15.81 12.49
N ASN A 39 3.61 14.66 13.07
CA ASN A 39 4.99 14.19 13.07
C ASN A 39 5.49 13.85 11.66
N LEU A 40 4.67 13.18 10.89
CA LEU A 40 5.07 12.86 9.53
C LEU A 40 5.25 14.11 8.69
N ALA A 41 4.33 15.07 8.84
CA ALA A 41 4.42 16.32 8.10
C ALA A 41 5.70 17.05 8.47
N LYS A 42 6.03 17.05 9.76
CA LYS A 42 7.25 17.69 10.22
C LYS A 42 8.48 17.02 9.63
N ASP A 43 8.51 15.70 9.64
CA ASP A 43 9.63 14.94 9.10
C ASP A 43 9.80 15.18 7.61
N LEU A 44 8.72 15.33 6.89
CA LEU A 44 8.77 15.52 5.44
C LEU A 44 8.84 16.99 5.03
N GLY A 45 8.62 17.90 5.97
CA GLY A 45 8.64 19.32 5.66
C GLY A 45 7.44 19.75 4.82
N ILE A 46 6.29 19.20 5.09
CA ILE A 46 5.09 19.49 4.30
C ILE A 46 3.92 19.87 5.20
N ASN A 47 2.84 20.29 4.57
CA ASN A 47 1.65 20.70 5.30
C ASN A 47 0.98 19.49 5.95
N PRO A 48 0.67 19.58 7.26
CA PRO A 48 -0.03 18.45 7.93
C PRO A 48 -1.35 18.08 7.28
N ASN A 49 -2.03 19.02 6.64
CA ASN A 49 -3.29 18.71 5.98
C ASN A 49 -3.10 17.71 4.84
N THR A 50 -1.96 17.77 4.16
CA THR A 50 -1.68 16.81 3.10
C THR A 50 -1.55 15.41 3.66
N VAL A 51 -0.85 15.28 4.79
CA VAL A 51 -0.71 13.98 5.44
C VAL A 51 -2.07 13.50 5.94
N SER A 52 -2.85 14.40 6.52
CA SER A 52 -4.16 14.05 7.03
C SER A 52 -5.06 13.51 5.91
N ARG A 53 -5.02 14.15 4.75
CA ARG A 53 -5.80 13.69 3.60
C ARG A 53 -5.32 12.32 3.12
N ALA A 54 -4.02 12.11 3.12
CA ALA A 54 -3.47 10.81 2.72
C ALA A 54 -3.90 9.72 3.69
N TYR A 55 -3.86 10.00 4.99
CA TYR A 55 -4.30 9.03 5.99
C TYR A 55 -5.79 8.75 5.86
N THR A 56 -6.60 9.79 5.58
CA THR A 56 -8.03 9.59 5.38
C THR A 56 -8.27 8.66 4.19
N GLU A 57 -7.50 8.84 3.13
CA GLU A 57 -7.65 7.96 1.97
C GLU A 57 -7.24 6.53 2.29
N LEU A 58 -6.15 6.35 3.03
CA LEU A 58 -5.73 5.01 3.44
C LEU A 58 -6.77 4.35 4.33
N GLU A 59 -7.38 5.11 5.23
CA GLU A 59 -8.42 4.59 6.09
C GLU A 59 -9.65 4.20 5.28
N LYS A 60 -10.01 5.05 4.33
CA LYS A 60 -11.14 4.79 3.46
C LYS A 60 -10.95 3.50 2.66
N GLN A 61 -9.71 3.24 2.24
CA GLN A 61 -9.41 2.02 1.49
C GLN A 61 -9.19 0.80 2.37
N GLY A 62 -9.25 0.97 3.68
CA GLY A 62 -9.18 -0.17 4.60
C GLY A 62 -7.79 -0.58 5.03
N TYR A 63 -6.80 0.28 4.84
CA TYR A 63 -5.43 -0.06 5.21
C TYR A 63 -5.07 0.30 6.65
N ILE A 64 -5.67 1.36 7.17
CA ILE A 64 -5.32 1.85 8.50
C ILE A 64 -6.58 2.26 9.24
N THR A 65 -6.45 2.44 10.55
CA THR A 65 -7.52 2.92 11.41
C THR A 65 -6.97 4.00 12.33
N ASN A 66 -7.67 5.12 12.39
CA ASN A 66 -7.34 6.18 13.33
C ASN A 66 -8.15 5.96 14.60
N ILE A 67 -7.46 5.70 15.69
CA ILE A 67 -8.10 5.49 16.99
C ILE A 67 -7.94 6.78 17.78
N PRO A 68 -9.05 7.50 18.04
CA PRO A 68 -8.95 8.79 18.72
C PRO A 68 -8.16 8.69 20.02
N LYS A 69 -7.26 9.63 20.21
CA LYS A 69 -6.41 9.74 21.41
C LYS A 69 -5.36 8.66 21.53
N LYS A 70 -5.33 7.68 20.65
CA LYS A 70 -4.33 6.62 20.72
C LYS A 70 -3.40 6.61 19.52
N GLY A 71 -3.89 6.95 18.34
CA GLY A 71 -3.03 7.06 17.18
C GLY A 71 -3.57 6.34 15.97
N VAL A 72 -2.71 6.22 14.97
CA VAL A 72 -3.06 5.62 13.70
C VAL A 72 -2.35 4.28 13.61
N TYR A 73 -3.10 3.24 13.29
CA TYR A 73 -2.56 1.89 13.29
C TYR A 73 -2.91 1.17 11.99
N VAL A 74 -2.01 0.29 11.57
CA VAL A 74 -2.29 -0.58 10.44
C VAL A 74 -3.38 -1.56 10.84
N SER A 75 -4.41 -1.65 10.01
CA SER A 75 -5.52 -2.55 10.29
C SER A 75 -5.99 -3.24 9.02
N PHE A 76 -5.09 -3.38 8.06
CA PHE A 76 -5.43 -4.00 6.80
C PHE A 76 -5.65 -5.50 7.00
N ASN A 77 -6.84 -5.92 6.66
CA ASN A 77 -7.16 -7.32 6.80
C ASN A 77 -7.04 -7.99 5.44
N SER A 78 -5.91 -8.61 5.21
CA SER A 78 -5.69 -9.32 3.96
C SER A 78 -6.30 -10.70 4.02
N SER A 79 -7.18 -10.94 4.97
CA SER A 79 -7.79 -12.25 5.11
C SER A 79 -8.92 -12.43 4.12
N ASN A 80 -8.98 -11.63 3.09
CA ASN A 80 -9.78 -12.00 1.96
C ASN A 80 -9.11 -13.27 1.42
N ASP A 81 -9.74 -14.39 1.63
CA ASP A 81 -9.17 -15.68 1.27
C ASP A 81 -8.76 -15.72 -0.19
N GLU A 82 -9.54 -15.07 -1.03
CA GLU A 82 -9.26 -15.02 -2.45
C GLU A 82 -7.94 -14.33 -2.73
N THR A 83 -7.73 -13.19 -2.10
CA THR A 83 -6.50 -12.43 -2.29
C THR A 83 -5.29 -13.18 -1.78
N ASN A 84 -5.44 -13.84 -0.63
CA ASN A 84 -4.35 -14.64 -0.08
C ASN A 84 -4.00 -15.80 -0.99
N GLU A 85 -5.00 -16.41 -1.57
CA GLU A 85 -4.81 -17.51 -2.49
C GLU A 85 -4.03 -17.06 -3.71
N ILE A 86 -4.39 -15.92 -4.26
CA ILE A 86 -3.71 -15.36 -5.41
C ILE A 86 -2.25 -15.07 -5.07
N LYS A 87 -2.05 -14.47 -3.91
CA LYS A 87 -0.70 -14.11 -3.47
C LYS A 87 0.17 -15.35 -3.32
N GLU A 88 -0.36 -16.39 -2.71
CA GLU A 88 0.39 -17.64 -2.54
C GLU A 88 0.72 -18.26 -3.88
N THR A 89 -0.22 -18.23 -4.80
CA THR A 89 0.00 -18.77 -6.12
C THR A 89 1.12 -18.03 -6.84
N LEU A 90 1.10 -16.70 -6.74
CA LEU A 90 2.15 -15.90 -7.35
C LEU A 90 3.51 -16.15 -6.72
N LEU A 91 3.54 -16.35 -5.41
CA LEU A 91 4.79 -16.68 -4.73
C LEU A 91 5.35 -18.02 -5.19
N ASN A 92 4.48 -19.00 -5.41
CA ASN A 92 4.90 -20.28 -5.94
C ASN A 92 5.56 -20.12 -7.31
N PHE A 93 4.96 -19.32 -8.16
CA PHE A 93 5.53 -19.06 -9.47
C PHE A 93 6.91 -18.40 -9.34
N TYR A 94 7.00 -17.42 -8.45
CA TYR A 94 8.26 -16.75 -8.22
C TYR A 94 9.33 -17.74 -7.75
N ASN A 95 8.96 -18.61 -6.83
CA ASN A 95 9.90 -19.60 -6.29
C ASN A 95 10.32 -20.63 -7.34
N ASN A 96 9.49 -20.83 -8.34
CA ASN A 96 9.78 -21.76 -9.41
C ASN A 96 10.45 -21.12 -10.62
N GLY A 97 10.83 -19.86 -10.50
CA GLY A 97 11.61 -19.20 -11.53
C GLY A 97 10.79 -18.57 -12.65
N VAL A 98 9.49 -18.47 -12.46
CA VAL A 98 8.65 -17.82 -13.48
C VAL A 98 8.90 -16.32 -13.41
N SER A 99 9.21 -15.70 -14.53
CA SER A 99 9.54 -14.29 -14.53
C SER A 99 8.28 -13.43 -14.52
N LYS A 100 8.47 -12.18 -14.07
CA LYS A 100 7.38 -11.21 -14.08
C LYS A 100 6.83 -11.02 -15.51
N LYS A 101 7.73 -10.97 -16.49
CA LYS A 101 7.33 -10.78 -17.88
C LYS A 101 6.42 -11.91 -18.34
N GLU A 102 6.78 -13.13 -17.99
CA GLU A 102 5.97 -14.29 -18.31
C GLU A 102 4.58 -14.18 -17.72
N LEU A 103 4.51 -13.80 -16.45
CA LEU A 103 3.24 -13.67 -15.75
C LEU A 103 2.38 -12.57 -16.37
N LEU A 104 3.00 -11.44 -16.72
CA LEU A 104 2.25 -10.35 -17.31
C LEU A 104 1.71 -10.73 -18.68
N ASN A 105 2.47 -11.48 -19.45
CA ASN A 105 1.99 -11.95 -20.74
C ASN A 105 0.78 -12.87 -20.60
N LEU A 106 0.82 -13.75 -19.61
CA LEU A 106 -0.30 -14.65 -19.36
C LEU A 106 -1.53 -13.89 -18.88
N ILE A 107 -1.31 -12.89 -18.05
CA ILE A 107 -2.41 -12.06 -17.58
C ILE A 107 -3.07 -11.35 -18.76
N ASP A 108 -2.28 -10.78 -19.65
CA ASP A 108 -2.80 -10.13 -20.83
C ASP A 108 -3.60 -11.09 -21.71
N GLU A 109 -3.11 -12.30 -21.82
CA GLU A 109 -3.78 -13.33 -22.61
C GLU A 109 -5.17 -13.63 -22.04
N ILE A 110 -5.25 -13.74 -20.72
CA ILE A 110 -6.50 -14.07 -20.05
C ILE A 110 -7.48 -12.91 -20.06
N TYR A 111 -6.98 -11.71 -19.83
CA TYR A 111 -7.85 -10.53 -19.71
C TYR A 111 -8.07 -9.81 -21.03
N GLY A 112 -7.47 -10.25 -22.12
CA GLY A 112 -7.73 -9.64 -23.39
C GLY A 112 -6.73 -8.60 -23.82
N GLY A 113 -5.54 -8.69 -23.33
CA GLY A 113 -4.49 -7.81 -23.81
C GLY A 113 -4.53 -6.46 -23.19
N ASP A 114 -4.30 -5.53 -23.96
CA ASP A 114 -4.11 -4.27 -23.45
C ASP A 114 -5.23 -3.57 -22.94
N ASN A 115 -6.13 -4.06 -22.51
CA ASN A 115 -7.14 -3.52 -22.10
C ASN A 115 -7.03 -2.52 -21.22
N ASN A 116 -7.23 -1.91 -21.28
CA ASN A 116 -7.19 -1.03 -20.58
C ASN A 116 -8.15 -0.85 -19.80
N ASP A 117 -8.62 -1.26 -19.51
CA ASP A 117 -9.60 -1.12 -18.75
C ASP A 117 -9.65 -0.73 -17.85
#